data_7d11500e1f34906a77e9b0dc504c70f1
#
_entry.id   7d11500e1f34906a77e9b0dc504c70f1
#
_cell.length_a   1.000
_cell.length_b   1.000
_cell.length_c   1.000
_cell.angle_alpha   90.00
_cell.angle_beta   90.00
_cell.angle_gamma   90.00
#
_symmetry.space_group_name_H-M   'P 1'
#
loop_
_entity.id
_entity.type
_entity.pdbx_description
1 polymer ?
#
loop_
_entity_poly.entity_id
_entity_poly.type
_entity_poly.pdbx_seq_one_letter_code
_entity_poly.pdbx_strand_id
1 'polypeptide(L)'
;MTLTDMSATERSAEHAGTEAADALTLGRQVRERRIRLGLKLEQLAEAIDRAPSQVSAIENGKREPSLPVLRALAQALDCTVDELLASEAPSERAALEISVERAQRGPVFQSLGIPAIRVSKATHDDTLRAVLGLHQEVERLHRERAATPEEARRANTELRAEMRVRGNYFAELEREAAALLESVGHDGVDVGPVSQLAIAGIAQKLGFTLHYVNDLPHSTRSVIDRRNGRIYLGESLPSRDARAPILRALASIVCRHEEPRSYGEFLRQRVEANYLAGAVLLPERATVERLREAKAQRQISMEDLRDAFGVSYEMAAHRFTNLATEHLDLPVHFMKAHESGMLIKAYENDGVRFPSDALGNLEGAAVCRNWTARTVFSQSDRFNPWYQYTDMSAGGTYWCTSRVEKAKEGQYSVSVGVPFDSVKWFRGRDTPHRTRSFCPDERCCRRASDALTRKWSAAAWPEAATPTSLLAALPTGTFPGVDAHEVYGFLESYEGNRG
;
A
#
# COMPACT_ATOMS: atom_id res chain seq x y z
N MET A 1 -37.69 0.34 -31.60
CA MET A 1 -38.30 -0.42 -30.50
C MET A 1 -37.13 -1.06 -29.76
N THR A 2 -36.62 -0.43 -28.98
CA THR A 2 -36.12 0.01 -27.72
C THR A 2 -36.19 -1.07 -26.66
N LEU A 3 -35.02 -1.67 -26.35
CA LEU A 3 -34.73 -2.41 -25.14
C LEU A 3 -33.82 -1.50 -24.32
N THR A 4 -34.41 -0.74 -23.40
CA THR A 4 -33.69 0.04 -22.41
C THR A 4 -34.50 0.01 -21.12
N ASP A 5 -33.80 -0.09 -20.04
CA ASP A 5 -34.23 0.10 -18.65
C ASP A 5 -34.61 -1.16 -17.85
N MET A 6 -33.57 -1.85 -17.42
CA MET A 6 -33.61 -2.54 -16.14
C MET A 6 -32.70 -1.77 -15.16
N SER A 7 -33.30 -1.29 -14.08
CA SER A 7 -32.68 -0.41 -13.13
C SER A 7 -31.51 -1.10 -12.36
N ALA A 8 -30.55 -0.31 -11.91
CA ALA A 8 -29.39 -0.78 -11.13
C ALA A 8 -29.77 -1.49 -9.82
N THR A 9 -31.03 -1.33 -9.36
CA THR A 9 -31.56 -1.93 -8.13
C THR A 9 -31.91 -3.41 -8.31
N GLU A 10 -32.31 -3.84 -9.52
CA GLU A 10 -32.59 -5.25 -9.76
C GLU A 10 -31.35 -6.11 -9.96
N ARG A 11 -30.22 -5.51 -10.38
CA ARG A 11 -28.94 -6.21 -10.47
C ARG A 11 -28.24 -6.44 -9.12
N SER A 12 -28.60 -5.70 -8.09
CA SER A 12 -28.06 -5.90 -6.73
C SER A 12 -28.82 -6.97 -5.93
N ALA A 13 -30.02 -7.31 -6.33
CA ALA A 13 -30.81 -8.35 -5.66
C ALA A 13 -30.52 -9.77 -6.20
N GLU A 14 -29.95 -9.90 -7.40
CA GLU A 14 -29.60 -11.22 -7.97
C GLU A 14 -28.24 -11.77 -7.52
N HIS A 15 -27.42 -11.02 -6.79
CA HIS A 15 -26.14 -11.49 -6.26
C HIS A 15 -26.16 -11.89 -4.76
N ALA A 16 -27.35 -11.98 -4.15
CA ALA A 16 -27.56 -12.69 -2.89
C ALA A 16 -27.93 -14.17 -3.12
N GLY A 17 -27.57 -14.71 -4.27
CA GLY A 17 -27.71 -16.11 -4.63
C GLY A 17 -26.50 -16.89 -4.10
N THR A 18 -26.77 -17.80 -3.19
CA THR A 18 -26.05 -19.02 -2.82
C THR A 18 -24.73 -19.19 -3.58
N GLU A 19 -23.58 -19.10 -2.88
CA GLU A 19 -22.30 -19.53 -3.45
C GLU A 19 -22.50 -20.93 -4.03
N ALA A 20 -22.44 -21.05 -5.34
CA ALA A 20 -22.57 -22.35 -6.02
C ALA A 20 -21.42 -23.23 -5.57
N ALA A 21 -21.72 -24.50 -5.25
CA ALA A 21 -20.70 -25.46 -4.84
C ALA A 21 -19.55 -25.48 -5.84
N ASP A 22 -18.32 -25.36 -5.36
CA ASP A 22 -17.14 -25.54 -6.21
C ASP A 22 -17.08 -26.98 -6.76
N ALA A 23 -16.29 -27.19 -7.82
CA ALA A 23 -16.19 -28.47 -8.50
C ALA A 23 -15.79 -29.63 -7.55
N LEU A 24 -15.05 -29.36 -6.47
CA LEU A 24 -14.69 -30.35 -5.46
C LEU A 24 -15.88 -30.75 -4.62
N THR A 25 -16.64 -29.81 -4.10
CA THR A 25 -17.83 -30.06 -3.29
C THR A 25 -18.88 -30.81 -4.11
N LEU A 26 -19.18 -30.34 -5.33
CA LEU A 26 -20.06 -31.01 -6.27
C LEU A 26 -19.61 -32.48 -6.53
N GLY A 27 -18.33 -32.67 -6.80
CA GLY A 27 -17.80 -34.03 -7.04
C GLY A 27 -17.99 -34.97 -5.84
N ARG A 28 -17.81 -34.45 -4.61
CA ARG A 28 -18.06 -35.24 -3.39
C ARG A 28 -19.55 -35.50 -3.15
N GLN A 29 -20.44 -34.55 -3.49
CA GLN A 29 -21.90 -34.78 -3.48
C GLN A 29 -22.28 -35.94 -4.42
N VAL A 30 -21.82 -35.91 -5.67
CA VAL A 30 -22.07 -36.97 -6.65
C VAL A 30 -21.56 -38.32 -6.16
N ARG A 31 -20.31 -38.38 -5.67
CA ARG A 31 -19.69 -39.59 -5.16
C ARG A 31 -20.41 -40.22 -3.96
N GLU A 32 -20.74 -39.38 -2.96
CA GLU A 32 -21.43 -39.82 -1.75
C GLU A 32 -22.79 -40.42 -2.04
N ARG A 33 -23.59 -39.73 -2.92
CA ARG A 33 -24.92 -40.21 -3.34
C ARG A 33 -24.81 -41.52 -4.12
N ARG A 34 -23.85 -41.60 -5.06
CA ARG A 34 -23.59 -42.85 -5.81
C ARG A 34 -23.29 -44.02 -4.86
N ILE A 35 -22.43 -43.80 -3.87
CA ILE A 35 -22.07 -44.83 -2.90
C ILE A 35 -23.28 -45.22 -2.05
N ARG A 36 -24.08 -44.27 -1.61
CA ARG A 36 -25.30 -44.48 -0.81
C ARG A 36 -26.33 -45.34 -1.57
N LEU A 37 -26.44 -45.15 -2.90
CA LEU A 37 -27.29 -45.98 -3.77
C LEU A 37 -26.66 -47.30 -4.16
N GLY A 38 -25.45 -47.63 -3.68
CA GLY A 38 -24.74 -48.88 -4.00
C GLY A 38 -24.26 -48.99 -5.45
N LEU A 39 -24.25 -47.90 -6.20
CA LEU A 39 -23.88 -47.90 -7.60
C LEU A 39 -22.33 -47.94 -7.76
N LYS A 40 -21.87 -48.78 -8.70
CA LYS A 40 -20.49 -48.73 -9.19
C LYS A 40 -20.31 -47.52 -10.12
N LEU A 41 -19.05 -47.10 -10.30
CA LEU A 41 -18.74 -45.96 -11.17
C LEU A 41 -19.22 -46.19 -12.61
N GLU A 42 -19.03 -47.41 -13.10
CA GLU A 42 -19.44 -47.83 -14.44
C GLU A 42 -20.96 -47.77 -14.63
N GLN A 43 -21.74 -48.14 -13.62
CA GLN A 43 -23.19 -48.12 -13.65
C GLN A 43 -23.73 -46.66 -13.69
N LEU A 44 -23.12 -45.77 -12.92
CA LEU A 44 -23.48 -44.33 -13.00
C LEU A 44 -23.12 -43.75 -14.37
N ALA A 45 -21.95 -44.13 -14.90
CA ALA A 45 -21.46 -43.66 -16.19
C ALA A 45 -22.40 -44.11 -17.33
N GLU A 46 -22.86 -45.38 -17.31
CA GLU A 46 -23.84 -45.92 -18.24
C GLU A 46 -25.20 -45.18 -18.13
N ALA A 47 -25.68 -44.96 -16.91
CA ALA A 47 -26.95 -44.28 -16.66
C ALA A 47 -27.01 -42.84 -17.23
N ILE A 48 -25.86 -42.17 -17.34
CA ILE A 48 -25.81 -40.80 -17.87
C ILE A 48 -25.16 -40.71 -19.26
N ASP A 49 -24.98 -41.85 -19.95
CA ASP A 49 -24.34 -41.97 -21.27
C ASP A 49 -22.99 -41.22 -21.35
N ARG A 50 -22.09 -41.57 -20.43
CA ARG A 50 -20.71 -41.03 -20.37
C ARG A 50 -19.69 -42.12 -20.05
N ALA A 51 -18.45 -41.85 -20.45
CA ALA A 51 -17.36 -42.73 -20.10
C ALA A 51 -17.08 -42.72 -18.58
N PRO A 52 -16.73 -43.87 -17.96
CA PRO A 52 -16.38 -43.96 -16.53
C PRO A 52 -15.28 -42.98 -16.12
N SER A 53 -14.30 -42.72 -16.99
CA SER A 53 -13.24 -41.72 -16.76
C SER A 53 -13.76 -40.31 -16.61
N GLN A 54 -14.84 -39.92 -17.30
CA GLN A 54 -15.46 -38.60 -17.18
C GLN A 54 -16.20 -38.48 -15.85
N VAL A 55 -16.94 -39.48 -15.43
CA VAL A 55 -17.60 -39.50 -14.11
C VAL A 55 -16.56 -39.45 -13.00
N SER A 56 -15.47 -40.22 -13.11
CA SER A 56 -14.35 -40.13 -12.17
C SER A 56 -13.74 -38.73 -12.11
N ALA A 57 -13.59 -38.09 -13.26
CA ALA A 57 -13.06 -36.70 -13.28
C ALA A 57 -14.02 -35.71 -12.59
N ILE A 58 -15.34 -35.87 -12.72
CA ILE A 58 -16.35 -35.06 -12.02
C ILE A 58 -16.28 -35.35 -10.52
N GLU A 59 -16.30 -36.63 -10.08
CA GLU A 59 -16.26 -37.02 -8.66
C GLU A 59 -14.98 -36.52 -7.94
N ASN A 60 -13.90 -36.34 -8.68
CA ASN A 60 -12.64 -35.81 -8.15
C ASN A 60 -12.46 -34.30 -8.34
N GLY A 61 -13.51 -33.59 -8.76
CA GLY A 61 -13.45 -32.11 -8.95
C GLY A 61 -12.42 -31.66 -9.98
N LYS A 62 -12.09 -32.51 -10.95
CA LYS A 62 -11.17 -32.20 -12.06
C LYS A 62 -11.88 -31.69 -13.30
N ARG A 63 -13.20 -31.87 -13.36
CA ARG A 63 -14.05 -31.44 -14.47
C ARG A 63 -15.41 -31.01 -13.93
N GLU A 64 -15.86 -29.85 -14.36
CA GLU A 64 -17.22 -29.38 -14.11
C GLU A 64 -18.18 -30.01 -15.13
N PRO A 65 -19.30 -30.59 -14.68
CA PRO A 65 -20.33 -31.09 -15.59
C PRO A 65 -21.09 -29.95 -16.24
N SER A 66 -21.41 -30.10 -17.54
CA SER A 66 -22.36 -29.17 -18.19
C SER A 66 -23.76 -29.36 -17.61
N LEU A 67 -24.64 -28.36 -17.77
CA LEU A 67 -26.01 -28.42 -17.25
C LEU A 67 -26.80 -29.68 -17.69
N PRO A 68 -26.69 -30.16 -18.93
CA PRO A 68 -27.34 -31.44 -19.33
C PRO A 68 -26.80 -32.64 -18.55
N VAL A 69 -25.46 -32.69 -18.32
CA VAL A 69 -24.83 -33.77 -17.53
C VAL A 69 -25.22 -33.67 -16.06
N LEU A 70 -25.31 -32.47 -15.50
CA LEU A 70 -25.73 -32.25 -14.13
C LEU A 70 -27.18 -32.71 -13.90
N ARG A 71 -28.10 -32.45 -14.84
CA ARG A 71 -29.47 -32.96 -14.79
C ARG A 71 -29.51 -34.49 -14.90
N ALA A 72 -28.73 -35.07 -15.78
CA ALA A 72 -28.64 -36.53 -15.89
C ALA A 72 -28.09 -37.20 -14.63
N LEU A 73 -27.07 -36.58 -13.99
CA LEU A 73 -26.56 -37.00 -12.68
C LEU A 73 -27.60 -36.90 -11.59
N ALA A 74 -28.35 -35.79 -11.51
CA ALA A 74 -29.42 -35.62 -10.53
C ALA A 74 -30.50 -36.69 -10.68
N GLN A 75 -30.91 -36.97 -11.90
CA GLN A 75 -31.92 -38.01 -12.21
C GLN A 75 -31.38 -39.42 -11.84
N ALA A 76 -30.14 -39.74 -12.21
CA ALA A 76 -29.54 -41.08 -11.97
C ALA A 76 -29.25 -41.29 -10.46
N LEU A 77 -29.08 -40.21 -9.68
CA LEU A 77 -28.81 -40.25 -8.25
C LEU A 77 -30.05 -39.96 -7.39
N ASP A 78 -31.20 -39.94 -7.97
CA ASP A 78 -32.51 -39.70 -7.30
C ASP A 78 -32.48 -38.43 -6.40
N CYS A 79 -32.08 -37.31 -6.97
CA CYS A 79 -31.97 -36.04 -6.25
C CYS A 79 -32.21 -34.83 -7.18
N THR A 80 -32.34 -33.66 -6.60
CA THR A 80 -32.45 -32.40 -7.35
C THR A 80 -31.07 -31.86 -7.73
N VAL A 81 -31.06 -30.99 -8.74
CA VAL A 81 -29.83 -30.25 -9.13
C VAL A 81 -29.34 -29.36 -7.97
N ASP A 82 -30.25 -28.73 -7.25
CA ASP A 82 -29.95 -27.85 -6.13
C ASP A 82 -29.28 -28.62 -4.99
N GLU A 83 -29.70 -29.85 -4.74
CA GLU A 83 -29.04 -30.71 -3.75
C GLU A 83 -27.63 -31.16 -4.17
N LEU A 84 -27.33 -31.28 -5.47
CA LEU A 84 -25.97 -31.53 -5.96
C LEU A 84 -25.11 -30.27 -5.88
N LEU A 85 -25.72 -29.11 -6.02
CA LEU A 85 -25.06 -27.80 -5.94
C LEU A 85 -25.02 -27.21 -4.52
N ALA A 86 -25.40 -28.00 -3.50
CA ALA A 86 -25.29 -27.56 -2.11
C ALA A 86 -23.82 -27.26 -1.75
N SER A 87 -23.58 -26.13 -1.13
CA SER A 87 -22.24 -25.66 -0.74
C SER A 87 -21.64 -26.46 0.43
N GLU A 88 -22.48 -27.14 1.20
CA GLU A 88 -22.08 -27.97 2.32
C GLU A 88 -21.53 -29.32 1.87
N ALA A 89 -20.48 -29.79 2.54
CA ALA A 89 -19.94 -31.11 2.28
C ALA A 89 -20.92 -32.20 2.71
N PRO A 90 -21.08 -33.29 1.94
CA PRO A 90 -22.10 -34.32 2.20
C PRO A 90 -21.82 -35.18 3.44
N SER A 91 -20.60 -35.16 3.98
CA SER A 91 -20.21 -35.87 5.20
C SER A 91 -18.97 -35.21 5.83
N GLU A 92 -18.70 -35.47 7.11
CA GLU A 92 -17.48 -34.99 7.79
C GLU A 92 -16.20 -35.46 7.07
N ARG A 93 -16.19 -36.72 6.62
CA ARG A 93 -15.11 -37.27 5.83
C ARG A 93 -14.91 -36.52 4.52
N ALA A 94 -16.00 -36.22 3.80
CA ALA A 94 -15.93 -35.43 2.56
C ALA A 94 -15.43 -34.02 2.81
N ALA A 95 -15.83 -33.39 3.93
CA ALA A 95 -15.32 -32.08 4.35
C ALA A 95 -13.81 -32.09 4.54
N LEU A 96 -13.25 -33.10 5.21
CA LEU A 96 -11.80 -33.27 5.39
C LEU A 96 -11.09 -33.46 4.03
N GLU A 97 -11.62 -34.32 3.16
CA GLU A 97 -11.07 -34.56 1.82
C GLU A 97 -11.05 -33.28 0.98
N ILE A 98 -12.15 -32.52 0.96
CA ILE A 98 -12.25 -31.25 0.25
C ILE A 98 -11.24 -30.23 0.81
N SER A 99 -11.15 -30.10 2.13
CA SER A 99 -10.25 -29.16 2.79
C SER A 99 -8.78 -29.45 2.48
N VAL A 100 -8.36 -30.73 2.52
CA VAL A 100 -6.98 -31.10 2.19
C VAL A 100 -6.70 -30.86 0.70
N GLU A 101 -7.63 -31.19 -0.20
CA GLU A 101 -7.42 -30.97 -1.63
C GLU A 101 -7.38 -29.46 -1.98
N ARG A 102 -8.22 -28.63 -1.34
CA ARG A 102 -8.14 -27.16 -1.48
C ARG A 102 -6.81 -26.63 -1.00
N ALA A 103 -6.38 -27.07 0.19
CA ALA A 103 -5.09 -26.70 0.76
C ALA A 103 -3.94 -27.01 -0.20
N GLN A 104 -3.91 -28.19 -0.80
CA GLN A 104 -2.88 -28.60 -1.76
C GLN A 104 -2.92 -27.83 -3.10
N ARG A 105 -4.05 -27.25 -3.46
CA ARG A 105 -4.18 -26.36 -4.64
C ARG A 105 -3.80 -24.92 -4.33
N GLY A 106 -3.69 -24.57 -3.05
CA GLY A 106 -3.39 -23.20 -2.59
C GLY A 106 -1.97 -22.76 -2.97
N PRO A 107 -1.76 -21.43 -3.13
CA PRO A 107 -0.48 -20.88 -3.57
C PRO A 107 0.67 -21.18 -2.60
N VAL A 108 0.40 -21.23 -1.30
CA VAL A 108 1.41 -21.55 -0.28
C VAL A 108 1.95 -22.97 -0.50
N PHE A 109 1.05 -23.97 -0.67
CA PHE A 109 1.46 -25.34 -0.91
C PHE A 109 2.26 -25.49 -2.21
N GLN A 110 1.81 -24.83 -3.28
CA GLN A 110 2.48 -24.85 -4.58
C GLN A 110 3.89 -24.24 -4.51
N SER A 111 4.08 -23.19 -3.72
CA SER A 111 5.39 -22.56 -3.53
C SER A 111 6.40 -23.42 -2.75
N LEU A 112 5.92 -24.36 -1.95
CA LEU A 112 6.79 -25.27 -1.18
C LEU A 112 7.43 -26.37 -2.03
N GLY A 113 6.91 -26.64 -3.24
CA GLY A 113 7.45 -27.67 -4.14
C GLY A 113 7.36 -29.10 -3.59
N ILE A 114 6.52 -29.35 -2.58
CA ILE A 114 6.33 -30.68 -1.98
C ILE A 114 5.27 -31.47 -2.74
N PRO A 115 5.41 -32.83 -2.81
CA PRO A 115 4.43 -33.65 -3.51
C PRO A 115 3.09 -33.66 -2.80
N ALA A 116 2.01 -33.53 -3.58
CA ALA A 116 0.65 -33.65 -3.05
C ALA A 116 0.34 -35.12 -2.65
N ILE A 117 -0.31 -35.28 -1.51
CA ILE A 117 -0.80 -36.61 -1.10
C ILE A 117 -2.05 -36.97 -1.89
N ARG A 118 -2.18 -38.20 -2.29
CA ARG A 118 -3.40 -38.75 -2.89
C ARG A 118 -4.40 -39.08 -1.78
N VAL A 119 -5.49 -38.31 -1.72
CA VAL A 119 -6.58 -38.63 -0.82
C VAL A 119 -7.36 -39.85 -1.37
N SER A 120 -7.41 -40.91 -0.61
CA SER A 120 -8.08 -42.17 -0.97
C SER A 120 -8.90 -42.72 0.21
N LYS A 121 -9.75 -43.73 -0.04
CA LYS A 121 -10.49 -44.41 1.02
C LYS A 121 -9.58 -45.07 2.07
N ALA A 122 -8.35 -45.42 1.70
CA ALA A 122 -7.36 -46.01 2.60
C ALA A 122 -6.65 -44.94 3.48
N THR A 123 -6.78 -43.67 3.17
CA THR A 123 -6.17 -42.60 4.00
C THR A 123 -7.02 -42.40 5.25
N HIS A 124 -6.44 -42.59 6.40
CA HIS A 124 -7.15 -42.49 7.68
C HIS A 124 -7.54 -41.03 7.99
N ASP A 125 -8.67 -40.83 8.64
CA ASP A 125 -9.17 -39.46 8.96
C ASP A 125 -8.19 -38.65 9.80
N ASP A 126 -7.52 -39.32 10.78
CA ASP A 126 -6.51 -38.64 11.59
C ASP A 126 -5.30 -38.19 10.77
N THR A 127 -4.95 -38.89 9.72
CA THR A 127 -3.89 -38.47 8.78
C THR A 127 -4.33 -37.22 8.04
N LEU A 128 -5.57 -37.16 7.56
CA LEU A 128 -6.11 -35.95 6.90
C LEU A 128 -6.19 -34.76 7.83
N ARG A 129 -6.64 -34.98 9.08
CA ARG A 129 -6.66 -33.93 10.12
C ARG A 129 -5.25 -33.42 10.41
N ALA A 130 -4.27 -34.31 10.55
CA ALA A 130 -2.88 -33.95 10.81
C ALA A 130 -2.29 -33.12 9.64
N VAL A 131 -2.49 -33.57 8.40
CA VAL A 131 -2.02 -32.85 7.21
C VAL A 131 -2.69 -31.48 7.09
N LEU A 132 -4.00 -31.40 7.32
CA LEU A 132 -4.73 -30.14 7.29
C LEU A 132 -4.23 -29.20 8.39
N GLY A 133 -4.03 -29.70 9.61
CA GLY A 133 -3.49 -28.91 10.73
C GLY A 133 -2.08 -28.39 10.45
N LEU A 134 -1.19 -29.23 9.90
CA LEU A 134 0.15 -28.80 9.48
C LEU A 134 0.08 -27.76 8.38
N HIS A 135 -0.82 -27.92 7.41
CA HIS A 135 -0.99 -26.94 6.34
C HIS A 135 -1.48 -25.60 6.90
N GLN A 136 -2.48 -25.62 7.76
CA GLN A 136 -2.99 -24.41 8.43
C GLN A 136 -1.90 -23.71 9.25
N GLU A 137 -1.04 -24.47 9.94
CA GLU A 137 0.09 -23.93 10.68
C GLU A 137 1.15 -23.31 9.75
N VAL A 138 1.46 -23.96 8.63
CA VAL A 138 2.36 -23.40 7.60
C VAL A 138 1.78 -22.11 7.01
N GLU A 139 0.48 -22.08 6.70
CA GLU A 139 -0.17 -20.85 6.23
C GLU A 139 -0.16 -19.75 7.30
N ARG A 140 -0.39 -20.10 8.57
CA ARG A 140 -0.30 -19.16 9.69
C ARG A 140 1.11 -18.57 9.77
N LEU A 141 2.14 -19.41 9.79
CA LEU A 141 3.53 -19.00 9.83
C LEU A 141 3.91 -18.17 8.59
N HIS A 142 3.38 -18.52 7.43
CA HIS A 142 3.62 -17.75 6.20
C HIS A 142 2.98 -16.36 6.25
N ARG A 143 1.76 -16.24 6.80
CA ARG A 143 1.08 -14.96 7.03
C ARG A 143 1.75 -14.12 8.12
N GLU A 144 2.24 -14.76 9.18
CA GLU A 144 2.97 -14.09 10.27
C GLU A 144 4.42 -13.76 9.89
N ARG A 145 4.94 -14.36 8.82
CA ARG A 145 6.25 -14.04 8.31
C ARG A 145 6.26 -12.58 7.86
N ALA A 146 6.91 -11.73 8.66
CA ALA A 146 7.23 -10.39 8.21
C ALA A 146 7.99 -10.49 6.87
N ALA A 147 7.62 -9.65 5.91
CA ALA A 147 8.37 -9.57 4.66
C ALA A 147 9.85 -9.35 4.96
N THR A 148 10.71 -10.09 4.28
CA THR A 148 12.14 -9.84 4.39
C THR A 148 12.45 -8.40 3.94
N PRO A 149 13.52 -7.77 4.45
CA PRO A 149 13.91 -6.44 3.98
C PRO A 149 14.04 -6.36 2.45
N GLU A 150 14.48 -7.44 1.81
CA GLU A 150 14.63 -7.53 0.35
C GLU A 150 13.27 -7.55 -0.36
N GLU A 151 12.32 -8.31 0.13
CA GLU A 151 10.94 -8.34 -0.40
C GLU A 151 10.27 -6.97 -0.25
N ALA A 152 10.45 -6.33 0.91
CA ALA A 152 9.92 -4.99 1.15
C ALA A 152 10.50 -3.95 0.19
N ARG A 153 11.82 -3.98 -0.04
CA ARG A 153 12.50 -3.07 -0.97
C ARG A 153 12.07 -3.29 -2.41
N ARG A 154 12.01 -4.56 -2.84
CA ARG A 154 11.53 -4.91 -4.18
C ARG A 154 10.11 -4.41 -4.41
N ALA A 155 9.21 -4.67 -3.48
CA ALA A 155 7.82 -4.22 -3.57
C ALA A 155 7.71 -2.68 -3.64
N ASN A 156 8.50 -1.94 -2.86
CA ASN A 156 8.57 -0.48 -2.95
C ASN A 156 9.06 0.00 -4.33
N THR A 157 10.07 -0.68 -4.91
CA THR A 157 10.61 -0.34 -6.23
C THR A 157 9.60 -0.59 -7.33
N GLU A 158 8.91 -1.74 -7.30
CA GLU A 158 7.85 -2.09 -8.26
C GLU A 158 6.68 -1.10 -8.17
N LEU A 159 6.23 -0.77 -6.96
CA LEU A 159 5.13 0.19 -6.73
C LEU A 159 5.50 1.60 -7.24
N ARG A 160 6.73 2.08 -7.02
CA ARG A 160 7.18 3.36 -7.56
C ARG A 160 7.18 3.38 -9.08
N ALA A 161 7.62 2.28 -9.72
CA ALA A 161 7.59 2.17 -11.17
C ALA A 161 6.15 2.26 -11.70
N GLU A 162 5.19 1.59 -11.04
CA GLU A 162 3.77 1.68 -11.38
C GLU A 162 3.23 3.11 -11.22
N MET A 163 3.53 3.76 -10.08
CA MET A 163 3.12 5.14 -9.82
C MET A 163 3.68 6.11 -10.87
N ARG A 164 4.93 5.90 -11.29
CA ARG A 164 5.57 6.72 -12.33
C ARG A 164 4.87 6.59 -13.68
N VAL A 165 4.53 5.37 -14.09
CA VAL A 165 3.79 5.12 -15.34
C VAL A 165 2.44 5.82 -15.35
N ARG A 166 1.76 5.88 -14.20
CA ARG A 166 0.48 6.58 -14.03
C ARG A 166 0.62 8.09 -13.79
N GLY A 167 1.82 8.66 -13.78
CA GLY A 167 2.03 10.06 -13.39
C GLY A 167 1.60 10.37 -11.95
N ASN A 168 1.55 9.33 -11.08
CA ASN A 168 1.02 9.40 -9.72
C ASN A 168 -0.46 9.83 -9.63
N TYR A 169 -1.23 9.64 -10.70
CA TYR A 169 -2.64 9.99 -10.81
C TYR A 169 -3.50 8.71 -10.93
N PHE A 170 -4.58 8.65 -10.14
CA PHE A 170 -5.47 7.49 -10.06
C PHE A 170 -6.92 7.94 -10.32
N ALA A 171 -7.32 8.00 -11.60
CA ALA A 171 -8.63 8.49 -12.02
C ALA A 171 -9.81 7.73 -11.37
N GLU A 172 -9.62 6.45 -11.07
CA GLU A 172 -10.59 5.63 -10.35
C GLU A 172 -10.82 6.14 -8.92
N LEU A 173 -9.76 6.49 -8.19
CA LEU A 173 -9.84 7.01 -6.82
C LEU A 173 -10.37 8.45 -6.78
N GLU A 174 -10.12 9.25 -7.80
CA GLU A 174 -10.72 10.58 -7.93
C GLU A 174 -12.24 10.49 -8.06
N ARG A 175 -12.72 9.56 -8.87
CA ARG A 175 -14.18 9.33 -9.01
C ARG A 175 -14.81 8.84 -7.72
N GLU A 176 -14.16 7.92 -7.00
CA GLU A 176 -14.63 7.47 -5.69
C GLU A 176 -14.66 8.62 -4.67
N ALA A 177 -13.61 9.46 -4.63
CA ALA A 177 -13.55 10.62 -3.75
C ALA A 177 -14.67 11.62 -4.06
N ALA A 178 -14.92 11.90 -5.33
CA ALA A 178 -16.02 12.78 -5.75
C ALA A 178 -17.37 12.22 -5.34
N ALA A 179 -17.62 10.93 -5.56
CA ALA A 179 -18.87 10.26 -5.17
C ALA A 179 -19.09 10.30 -3.63
N LEU A 180 -18.04 10.11 -2.85
CA LEU A 180 -18.13 10.24 -1.39
C LEU A 180 -18.53 11.65 -0.96
N LEU A 181 -17.93 12.68 -1.55
CA LEU A 181 -18.26 14.07 -1.27
C LEU A 181 -19.69 14.41 -1.68
N GLU A 182 -20.12 14.00 -2.88
CA GLU A 182 -21.48 14.19 -3.38
C GLU A 182 -22.51 13.53 -2.45
N SER A 183 -22.21 12.36 -1.90
CA SER A 183 -23.09 11.64 -0.97
C SER A 183 -23.48 12.44 0.28
N VAL A 184 -22.67 13.44 0.65
CA VAL A 184 -22.90 14.33 1.80
C VAL A 184 -23.22 15.78 1.38
N GLY A 185 -23.52 15.98 0.11
CA GLY A 185 -23.92 17.30 -0.43
C GLY A 185 -22.75 18.28 -0.64
N HIS A 186 -21.52 17.76 -0.76
CA HIS A 186 -20.34 18.58 -1.07
C HIS A 186 -20.00 18.43 -2.56
N ASP A 187 -20.03 19.52 -3.32
CA ASP A 187 -19.83 19.49 -4.79
C ASP A 187 -18.37 19.43 -5.23
N GLY A 188 -17.42 19.54 -4.29
CA GLY A 188 -15.98 19.50 -4.57
C GLY A 188 -15.45 20.74 -5.33
N VAL A 189 -16.22 21.81 -5.44
CA VAL A 189 -15.85 23.05 -6.15
C VAL A 189 -15.31 24.09 -5.20
N ASP A 190 -15.87 24.19 -4.01
CA ASP A 190 -15.47 25.20 -3.03
C ASP A 190 -14.06 24.96 -2.51
N VAL A 191 -13.24 26.01 -2.54
CA VAL A 191 -11.91 26.02 -1.93
C VAL A 191 -12.08 26.23 -0.43
N GLY A 192 -11.89 25.16 0.34
CA GLY A 192 -12.01 25.20 1.80
C GLY A 192 -11.80 23.85 2.45
N PRO A 193 -11.63 23.81 3.78
CA PRO A 193 -11.50 22.56 4.51
C PRO A 193 -12.79 21.75 4.46
N VAL A 194 -12.73 20.50 4.00
CA VAL A 194 -13.84 19.55 4.18
C VAL A 194 -14.04 19.34 5.68
N SER A 195 -15.25 19.62 6.19
CA SER A 195 -15.54 19.62 7.62
C SER A 195 -15.48 18.21 8.23
N GLN A 196 -15.22 18.14 9.55
CA GLN A 196 -15.32 16.86 10.28
C GLN A 196 -16.74 16.28 10.21
N LEU A 197 -17.77 17.13 10.15
CA LEU A 197 -19.16 16.71 10.02
C LEU A 197 -19.39 16.01 8.67
N ALA A 198 -18.84 16.55 7.57
CA ALA A 198 -18.93 15.91 6.26
C ALA A 198 -18.25 14.53 6.27
N ILE A 199 -17.06 14.41 6.90
CA ILE A 199 -16.36 13.12 7.00
C ILE A 199 -17.14 12.11 7.87
N ALA A 200 -17.75 12.57 8.97
CA ALA A 200 -18.63 11.73 9.78
C ALA A 200 -19.89 11.30 8.99
N GLY A 201 -20.43 12.19 8.17
CA GLY A 201 -21.54 11.89 7.26
C GLY A 201 -21.17 10.82 6.22
N ILE A 202 -19.97 10.89 5.64
CA ILE A 202 -19.44 9.85 4.75
C ILE A 202 -19.37 8.50 5.47
N ALA A 203 -18.80 8.47 6.69
CA ALA A 203 -18.75 7.24 7.49
C ALA A 203 -20.16 6.66 7.73
N GLN A 204 -21.12 7.52 8.10
CA GLN A 204 -22.50 7.12 8.33
C GLN A 204 -23.18 6.58 7.07
N LYS A 205 -22.96 7.20 5.90
CA LYS A 205 -23.49 6.70 4.61
C LYS A 205 -22.93 5.32 4.25
N LEU A 206 -21.71 5.04 4.64
CA LEU A 206 -21.08 3.72 4.47
C LEU A 206 -21.46 2.72 5.59
N GLY A 207 -22.35 3.09 6.51
CA GLY A 207 -22.86 2.23 7.59
C GLY A 207 -21.96 2.19 8.84
N PHE A 208 -21.09 3.19 9.04
CA PHE A 208 -20.17 3.23 10.18
C PHE A 208 -20.44 4.40 11.12
N THR A 209 -20.28 4.11 12.43
CA THR A 209 -20.25 5.11 13.50
C THR A 209 -18.82 5.30 14.02
N LEU A 210 -18.49 6.53 14.44
CA LEU A 210 -17.15 6.88 14.93
C LEU A 210 -17.12 6.81 16.45
N HIS A 211 -16.11 6.13 17.01
CA HIS A 211 -15.92 5.97 18.44
C HIS A 211 -14.50 6.38 18.82
N TYR A 212 -14.38 7.32 19.75
CA TYR A 212 -13.09 7.74 20.30
C TYR A 212 -12.81 6.98 21.58
N VAL A 213 -11.64 6.36 21.68
CA VAL A 213 -11.25 5.48 22.80
C VAL A 213 -9.82 5.76 23.26
N ASN A 214 -9.54 5.51 24.53
CA ASN A 214 -8.21 5.72 25.14
C ASN A 214 -7.35 4.46 25.14
N ASP A 215 -7.95 3.30 24.96
CA ASP A 215 -7.36 1.97 25.04
C ASP A 215 -7.12 1.31 23.69
N LEU A 216 -7.02 2.13 22.62
CA LEU A 216 -6.69 1.60 21.30
C LEU A 216 -5.30 0.91 21.35
N PRO A 217 -5.15 -0.30 20.78
CA PRO A 217 -3.86 -1.00 20.75
C PRO A 217 -2.73 -0.10 20.22
N HIS A 218 -1.59 -0.06 20.92
CA HIS A 218 -0.48 0.85 20.63
C HIS A 218 0.06 0.76 19.20
N SER A 219 -0.06 -0.42 18.57
CA SER A 219 0.37 -0.67 17.19
C SER A 219 -0.63 -0.17 16.13
N THR A 220 -1.84 0.27 16.53
CA THR A 220 -2.91 0.66 15.61
C THR A 220 -3.17 2.16 15.66
N ARG A 221 -3.62 2.72 14.53
CA ARG A 221 -4.10 4.12 14.44
C ARG A 221 -5.61 4.20 14.45
N SER A 222 -6.27 3.14 14.03
CA SER A 222 -7.70 2.95 14.01
C SER A 222 -8.02 1.47 13.92
N VAL A 223 -9.20 1.08 14.39
CA VAL A 223 -9.74 -0.29 14.23
C VAL A 223 -11.12 -0.19 13.61
N ILE A 224 -11.36 -0.99 12.55
CA ILE A 224 -12.68 -1.08 11.91
C ILE A 224 -13.36 -2.37 12.36
N ASP A 225 -14.47 -2.23 13.03
CA ASP A 225 -15.38 -3.33 13.35
C ASP A 225 -16.47 -3.39 12.25
N ARG A 226 -16.22 -4.20 11.23
CA ARG A 226 -17.17 -4.41 10.13
C ARG A 226 -18.44 -5.11 10.57
N ARG A 227 -18.37 -5.90 11.64
CA ARG A 227 -19.51 -6.65 12.16
C ARG A 227 -20.56 -5.73 12.78
N ASN A 228 -20.10 -4.72 13.53
CA ASN A 228 -20.98 -3.81 14.26
C ASN A 228 -21.05 -2.41 13.62
N GLY A 229 -20.42 -2.19 12.47
CA GLY A 229 -20.41 -0.88 11.80
C GLY A 229 -19.73 0.22 12.61
N ARG A 230 -18.57 -0.05 13.22
CA ARG A 230 -17.88 0.90 14.10
C ARG A 230 -16.45 1.16 13.66
N ILE A 231 -16.01 2.41 13.77
CA ILE A 231 -14.61 2.81 13.59
C ILE A 231 -14.12 3.37 14.92
N TYR A 232 -13.12 2.73 15.50
CA TYR A 232 -12.47 3.17 16.71
C TYR A 232 -11.23 3.99 16.41
N LEU A 233 -11.08 5.13 17.06
CA LEU A 233 -9.99 6.09 16.92
C LEU A 233 -9.43 6.43 18.30
N GLY A 234 -8.12 6.65 18.41
CA GLY A 234 -7.52 7.09 19.67
C GLY A 234 -7.86 8.55 19.99
N GLU A 235 -8.24 8.86 21.22
CA GLU A 235 -8.47 10.25 21.66
C GLU A 235 -7.21 11.11 21.58
N SER A 236 -6.03 10.51 21.78
CA SER A 236 -4.73 11.18 21.74
C SER A 236 -4.12 11.16 20.34
N LEU A 237 -4.87 11.55 19.30
CA LEU A 237 -4.29 11.72 17.97
C LEU A 237 -3.20 12.81 18.00
N PRO A 238 -2.01 12.59 17.39
CA PRO A 238 -0.92 13.56 17.33
C PRO A 238 -1.31 14.90 16.70
N SER A 239 -2.20 14.88 15.73
CA SER A 239 -2.95 16.03 15.22
C SER A 239 -4.38 15.91 15.74
N ARG A 240 -4.96 16.98 16.27
CA ARG A 240 -6.39 17.00 16.64
C ARG A 240 -7.33 16.79 15.44
N ASP A 241 -6.80 16.61 14.24
CA ASP A 241 -7.53 16.39 13.00
C ASP A 241 -7.69 14.88 12.73
N ALA A 242 -8.89 14.38 12.99
CA ALA A 242 -9.25 12.99 12.77
C ALA A 242 -9.68 12.68 11.32
N ARG A 243 -9.84 13.69 10.44
CA ARG A 243 -10.39 13.50 9.08
C ARG A 243 -9.60 12.49 8.26
N ALA A 244 -8.30 12.68 8.16
CA ALA A 244 -7.44 11.77 7.37
C ALA A 244 -7.36 10.35 7.97
N PRO A 245 -7.22 10.11 9.28
CA PRO A 245 -7.36 8.79 9.88
C PRO A 245 -8.67 8.09 9.55
N ILE A 246 -9.82 8.78 9.65
CA ILE A 246 -11.14 8.23 9.33
C ILE A 246 -11.19 7.81 7.85
N LEU A 247 -10.80 8.69 6.94
CA LEU A 247 -10.81 8.40 5.51
C LEU A 247 -9.90 7.22 5.13
N ARG A 248 -8.71 7.13 5.74
CA ARG A 248 -7.84 5.97 5.53
C ARG A 248 -8.44 4.67 6.05
N ALA A 249 -9.18 4.73 7.16
CA ALA A 249 -9.92 3.57 7.64
C ALA A 249 -11.01 3.17 6.65
N LEU A 250 -11.82 4.12 6.17
CA LEU A 250 -12.89 3.87 5.20
C LEU A 250 -12.38 3.40 3.84
N ALA A 251 -11.15 3.74 3.47
CA ALA A 251 -10.59 3.37 2.17
C ALA A 251 -10.60 1.86 1.91
N SER A 252 -10.41 1.04 2.95
CA SER A 252 -10.47 -0.43 2.81
C SER A 252 -11.85 -0.94 2.38
N ILE A 253 -12.90 -0.16 2.61
CA ILE A 253 -14.29 -0.47 2.26
C ILE A 253 -14.59 0.08 0.87
N VAL A 254 -14.25 1.36 0.63
CA VAL A 254 -14.48 2.05 -0.63
C VAL A 254 -13.71 1.39 -1.77
N CYS A 255 -12.44 1.09 -1.56
CA CYS A 255 -11.57 0.42 -2.53
C CYS A 255 -11.74 -1.12 -2.53
N ARG A 256 -12.65 -1.67 -1.70
CA ARG A 256 -12.91 -3.12 -1.59
C ARG A 256 -11.65 -3.93 -1.33
N HIS A 257 -10.78 -3.43 -0.44
CA HIS A 257 -9.54 -4.13 -0.09
C HIS A 257 -9.84 -5.47 0.58
N GLU A 258 -9.23 -6.51 0.05
CA GLU A 258 -9.15 -7.83 0.69
C GLU A 258 -7.92 -7.90 1.62
N GLU A 259 -7.82 -8.99 2.39
CA GLU A 259 -6.61 -9.25 3.18
C GLU A 259 -5.39 -9.37 2.24
N PRO A 260 -4.33 -8.54 2.42
CA PRO A 260 -3.21 -8.54 1.49
C PRO A 260 -2.44 -9.86 1.56
N ARG A 261 -2.20 -10.49 0.42
CA ARG A 261 -1.49 -11.77 0.28
C ARG A 261 0.02 -11.59 0.14
N SER A 262 0.47 -10.36 -0.11
CA SER A 262 1.87 -10.01 -0.27
C SER A 262 2.17 -8.62 0.31
N TYR A 263 3.45 -8.35 0.58
CA TYR A 263 3.86 -7.03 1.02
C TYR A 263 3.61 -5.96 -0.06
N GLY A 264 3.68 -6.32 -1.33
CA GLY A 264 3.35 -5.41 -2.45
C GLY A 264 1.88 -5.00 -2.46
N GLU A 265 0.96 -5.95 -2.26
CA GLU A 265 -0.48 -5.64 -2.10
C GLU A 265 -0.74 -4.75 -0.88
N PHE A 266 -0.11 -5.05 0.26
CA PHE A 266 -0.20 -4.21 1.45
C PHE A 266 0.25 -2.76 1.18
N LEU A 267 1.38 -2.57 0.50
CA LEU A 267 1.86 -1.24 0.15
C LEU A 267 0.93 -0.52 -0.82
N ARG A 268 0.40 -1.23 -1.84
CA ARG A 268 -0.57 -0.67 -2.78
C ARG A 268 -1.83 -0.19 -2.06
N GLN A 269 -2.43 -1.01 -1.22
CA GLN A 269 -3.59 -0.64 -0.41
C GLN A 269 -3.30 0.59 0.47
N ARG A 270 -2.09 0.70 1.02
CA ARG A 270 -1.70 1.90 1.78
C ARG A 270 -1.58 3.15 0.91
N VAL A 271 -1.06 3.02 -0.32
CA VAL A 271 -1.00 4.13 -1.28
C VAL A 271 -2.41 4.56 -1.66
N GLU A 272 -3.28 3.63 -2.01
CA GLU A 272 -4.68 3.91 -2.35
C GLU A 272 -5.44 4.58 -1.19
N ALA A 273 -5.26 4.09 0.04
CA ALA A 273 -5.89 4.69 1.21
C ALA A 273 -5.41 6.13 1.49
N ASN A 274 -4.12 6.40 1.31
CA ASN A 274 -3.58 7.74 1.46
C ASN A 274 -4.01 8.66 0.32
N TYR A 275 -4.06 8.13 -0.91
CA TYR A 275 -4.53 8.85 -2.08
C TYR A 275 -6.00 9.27 -1.92
N LEU A 276 -6.88 8.31 -1.61
CA LEU A 276 -8.31 8.58 -1.38
C LEU A 276 -8.53 9.62 -0.29
N ALA A 277 -7.81 9.51 0.83
CA ALA A 277 -7.89 10.51 1.90
C ALA A 277 -7.45 11.91 1.41
N GLY A 278 -6.40 11.99 0.62
CA GLY A 278 -5.95 13.25 -0.01
C GLY A 278 -6.97 13.79 -1.02
N ALA A 279 -7.54 12.92 -1.86
CA ALA A 279 -8.52 13.31 -2.88
C ALA A 279 -9.84 13.83 -2.28
N VAL A 280 -10.29 13.26 -1.16
CA VAL A 280 -11.48 13.77 -0.43
C VAL A 280 -11.17 15.10 0.28
N LEU A 281 -10.01 15.24 0.94
CA LEU A 281 -9.68 16.43 1.71
C LEU A 281 -9.23 17.63 0.85
N LEU A 282 -8.71 17.36 -0.34
CA LEU A 282 -8.37 18.34 -1.35
C LEU A 282 -9.02 17.91 -2.68
N PRO A 283 -10.32 18.18 -2.87
CA PRO A 283 -11.07 17.74 -4.03
C PRO A 283 -10.41 18.16 -5.33
N GLU A 284 -10.40 17.28 -6.32
CA GLU A 284 -9.69 17.50 -7.59
C GLU A 284 -10.05 18.84 -8.24
N ARG A 285 -11.35 19.12 -8.44
CA ARG A 285 -11.82 20.34 -9.13
C ARG A 285 -11.31 21.60 -8.44
N ALA A 286 -11.58 21.74 -7.15
CA ALA A 286 -11.15 22.91 -6.37
C ALA A 286 -9.63 23.05 -6.32
N THR A 287 -8.91 21.93 -6.17
CA THR A 287 -7.44 21.95 -6.07
C THR A 287 -6.80 22.29 -7.41
N VAL A 288 -7.30 21.72 -8.51
CA VAL A 288 -6.79 21.98 -9.87
C VAL A 288 -7.03 23.43 -10.28
N GLU A 289 -8.23 23.98 -10.01
CA GLU A 289 -8.54 25.37 -10.28
C GLU A 289 -7.58 26.30 -9.53
N ARG A 290 -7.41 26.06 -8.22
CA ARG A 290 -6.48 26.81 -7.37
C ARG A 290 -5.03 26.72 -7.88
N LEU A 291 -4.60 25.55 -8.30
CA LEU A 291 -3.25 25.35 -8.83
C LEU A 291 -3.06 26.02 -10.19
N ARG A 292 -4.07 26.03 -11.06
CA ARG A 292 -4.03 26.75 -12.35
C ARG A 292 -3.94 28.25 -12.17
N GLU A 293 -4.72 28.82 -11.24
CA GLU A 293 -4.61 30.21 -10.84
C GLU A 293 -3.21 30.56 -10.32
N ALA A 294 -2.69 29.74 -9.39
CA ALA A 294 -1.36 29.93 -8.83
C ALA A 294 -0.27 29.81 -9.92
N LYS A 295 -0.43 28.89 -10.90
CA LYS A 295 0.47 28.75 -12.06
C LYS A 295 0.43 30.00 -12.94
N ALA A 296 -0.76 30.53 -13.25
CA ALA A 296 -0.92 31.74 -14.03
C ALA A 296 -0.24 32.96 -13.37
N GLN A 297 -0.32 33.04 -12.05
CA GLN A 297 0.32 34.05 -11.23
C GLN A 297 1.81 33.78 -10.95
N ARG A 298 2.33 32.62 -11.34
CA ARG A 298 3.69 32.14 -11.04
C ARG A 298 3.96 32.08 -9.53
N GLN A 299 2.99 31.56 -8.76
CA GLN A 299 2.99 31.51 -7.30
C GLN A 299 2.57 30.14 -6.74
N ILE A 300 2.86 29.05 -7.47
CA ILE A 300 2.61 27.70 -6.94
C ILE A 300 3.36 27.53 -5.62
N SER A 301 2.65 27.09 -4.58
CA SER A 301 3.17 26.93 -3.22
C SER A 301 2.39 25.85 -2.49
N MET A 302 3.10 24.98 -1.77
CA MET A 302 2.47 23.91 -0.97
C MET A 302 1.80 24.48 0.29
N GLU A 303 2.30 25.60 0.80
CA GLU A 303 1.72 26.32 1.94
C GLU A 303 0.32 26.80 1.63
N ASP A 304 0.11 27.36 0.43
CA ASP A 304 -1.19 27.88 0.02
C ASP A 304 -2.23 26.76 -0.09
N LEU A 305 -1.83 25.57 -0.54
CA LEU A 305 -2.71 24.40 -0.54
C LEU A 305 -3.00 23.92 0.89
N ARG A 306 -1.97 23.82 1.72
CA ARG A 306 -2.11 23.44 3.13
C ARG A 306 -3.13 24.34 3.83
N ASP A 307 -2.98 25.65 3.68
CA ASP A 307 -3.79 26.65 4.38
C ASP A 307 -5.20 26.73 3.82
N ALA A 308 -5.35 26.65 2.49
CA ALA A 308 -6.65 26.71 1.83
C ALA A 308 -7.55 25.51 2.21
N PHE A 309 -6.99 24.32 2.33
CA PHE A 309 -7.76 23.11 2.63
C PHE A 309 -7.62 22.62 4.10
N GLY A 310 -6.84 23.32 4.92
CA GLY A 310 -6.65 23.00 6.33
C GLY A 310 -6.08 21.60 6.55
N VAL A 311 -5.05 21.21 5.78
CA VAL A 311 -4.39 19.91 5.84
C VAL A 311 -2.93 20.05 6.30
N SER A 312 -2.20 18.92 6.48
CA SER A 312 -0.76 18.98 6.74
C SER A 312 0.02 19.38 5.46
N TYR A 313 1.22 19.91 5.65
CA TYR A 313 2.12 20.22 4.53
C TYR A 313 2.45 18.96 3.71
N GLU A 314 2.69 17.84 4.39
CA GLU A 314 2.93 16.55 3.72
C GLU A 314 1.74 16.15 2.84
N MET A 315 0.51 16.32 3.31
CA MET A 315 -0.68 16.01 2.51
C MET A 315 -0.84 16.93 1.30
N ALA A 316 -0.62 18.23 1.48
CA ALA A 316 -0.63 19.20 0.39
C ALA A 316 0.44 18.87 -0.66
N ALA A 317 1.65 18.55 -0.23
CA ALA A 317 2.75 18.14 -1.09
C ALA A 317 2.44 16.87 -1.88
N HIS A 318 1.89 15.84 -1.24
CA HIS A 318 1.45 14.62 -1.93
C HIS A 318 0.34 14.91 -2.94
N ARG A 319 -0.68 15.68 -2.52
CA ARG A 319 -1.78 16.03 -3.41
C ARG A 319 -1.30 16.81 -4.64
N PHE A 320 -0.37 17.74 -4.45
CA PHE A 320 0.26 18.42 -5.57
C PHE A 320 0.91 17.43 -6.55
N THR A 321 1.69 16.45 -6.06
CA THR A 321 2.31 15.46 -6.95
C THR A 321 1.31 14.55 -7.65
N ASN A 322 0.13 14.34 -7.08
CA ASN A 322 -0.94 13.58 -7.74
C ASN A 322 -1.55 14.34 -8.94
N LEU A 323 -1.63 15.66 -8.87
CA LEU A 323 -2.34 16.47 -9.86
C LEU A 323 -1.42 17.21 -10.84
N ALA A 324 -0.14 17.37 -10.49
CA ALA A 324 0.80 18.23 -11.22
C ALA A 324 1.05 17.76 -12.65
N THR A 325 1.26 16.46 -12.85
CA THR A 325 1.56 15.91 -14.19
C THR A 325 0.30 15.89 -15.05
N GLU A 326 -0.81 15.37 -14.53
CA GLU A 326 -2.05 15.20 -15.28
C GLU A 326 -2.70 16.53 -15.66
N HIS A 327 -2.76 17.50 -14.73
CA HIS A 327 -3.54 18.72 -14.94
C HIS A 327 -2.73 19.98 -15.23
N LEU A 328 -1.43 19.97 -14.92
CA LEU A 328 -0.57 21.14 -15.07
C LEU A 328 0.59 20.93 -16.03
N ASP A 329 0.78 19.71 -16.53
CA ASP A 329 1.93 19.32 -17.35
C ASP A 329 3.26 19.72 -16.66
N LEU A 330 3.37 19.35 -15.38
CA LEU A 330 4.57 19.60 -14.57
C LEU A 330 5.19 18.29 -14.14
N PRO A 331 6.42 17.98 -14.59
CA PRO A 331 7.20 16.90 -14.01
C PRO A 331 7.68 17.30 -12.62
N VAL A 332 7.58 16.39 -11.67
CA VAL A 332 7.82 16.68 -10.25
C VAL A 332 8.53 15.54 -9.54
N HIS A 333 9.20 15.86 -8.45
CA HIS A 333 9.62 14.89 -7.47
C HIS A 333 9.18 15.27 -6.06
N PHE A 334 9.03 14.25 -5.22
CA PHE A 334 8.70 14.34 -3.80
C PHE A 334 9.71 13.54 -3.00
N MET A 335 10.08 14.06 -1.85
CA MET A 335 10.96 13.36 -0.92
C MET A 335 10.58 13.68 0.53
N LYS A 336 10.56 12.63 1.36
CA LYS A 336 10.50 12.74 2.82
C LYS A 336 11.75 12.13 3.40
N ALA A 337 12.52 12.89 4.17
CA ALA A 337 13.74 12.43 4.80
C ALA A 337 13.73 12.69 6.30
N HIS A 338 14.28 11.78 7.08
CA HIS A 338 14.50 11.95 8.51
C HIS A 338 15.69 12.88 8.77
N GLU A 339 15.74 13.54 9.91
CA GLU A 339 16.86 14.44 10.28
C GLU A 339 18.23 13.76 10.27
N SER A 340 18.29 12.44 10.50
CA SER A 340 19.53 11.65 10.32
C SER A 340 20.02 11.59 8.87
N GLY A 341 19.20 12.05 7.91
CA GLY A 341 19.46 12.00 6.48
C GLY A 341 18.97 10.76 5.78
N MET A 342 18.24 9.89 6.45
CA MET A 342 17.68 8.69 5.85
C MET A 342 16.45 9.05 5.01
N LEU A 343 16.38 8.56 3.78
CA LEU A 343 15.23 8.68 2.91
C LEU A 343 14.11 7.74 3.37
N ILE A 344 12.95 8.31 3.66
CA ILE A 344 11.79 7.56 4.15
C ILE A 344 10.80 7.26 3.02
N LYS A 345 10.60 8.23 2.11
CA LYS A 345 9.67 8.12 0.99
C LYS A 345 10.13 9.00 -0.15
N ALA A 346 10.02 8.49 -1.37
CA ALA A 346 10.32 9.24 -2.57
C ALA A 346 9.35 8.90 -3.71
N TYR A 347 9.15 9.87 -4.58
CA TYR A 347 8.48 9.74 -5.87
C TYR A 347 9.14 10.68 -6.87
N GLU A 348 9.29 10.27 -8.11
CA GLU A 348 9.79 11.14 -9.19
C GLU A 348 9.19 10.74 -10.54
N ASN A 349 8.99 11.73 -11.40
CA ASN A 349 8.73 11.56 -12.84
C ASN A 349 9.45 12.65 -13.67
N ASP A 350 10.37 13.37 -13.06
CA ASP A 350 11.11 14.50 -13.62
C ASP A 350 12.57 14.17 -13.92
N GLY A 351 12.94 12.91 -13.80
CA GLY A 351 14.29 12.42 -14.12
C GLY A 351 15.34 12.67 -13.04
N VAL A 352 14.96 13.19 -11.86
CA VAL A 352 15.90 13.31 -10.72
C VAL A 352 16.40 11.92 -10.30
N ARG A 353 17.69 11.83 -10.02
CA ARG A 353 18.32 10.59 -9.56
C ARG A 353 18.49 10.64 -8.06
N PHE A 354 17.59 9.98 -7.35
CA PHE A 354 17.76 9.80 -5.91
C PHE A 354 18.93 8.86 -5.59
N PRO A 355 19.59 9.05 -4.42
CA PRO A 355 20.54 8.07 -3.93
C PRO A 355 19.83 6.74 -3.69
N SER A 356 20.47 5.67 -4.12
CA SER A 356 19.98 4.30 -3.93
C SER A 356 21.06 3.42 -3.33
N ASP A 357 20.66 2.28 -2.75
CA ASP A 357 21.60 1.24 -2.38
C ASP A 357 22.10 0.45 -3.63
N ALA A 358 22.93 -0.55 -3.40
CA ALA A 358 23.49 -1.40 -4.46
C ALA A 358 22.41 -2.19 -5.23
N LEU A 359 21.22 -2.34 -4.68
CA LEU A 359 20.08 -3.03 -5.28
C LEU A 359 19.06 -2.08 -5.92
N GLY A 360 19.36 -0.76 -5.94
CA GLY A 360 18.49 0.26 -6.52
C GLY A 360 17.35 0.72 -5.60
N ASN A 361 17.35 0.35 -4.32
CA ASN A 361 16.33 0.78 -3.38
C ASN A 361 16.63 2.19 -2.87
N LEU A 362 15.59 3.00 -2.75
CA LEU A 362 15.70 4.39 -2.31
C LEU A 362 15.47 4.53 -0.80
N GLU A 363 14.46 3.84 -0.27
CA GLU A 363 14.11 3.91 1.15
C GLU A 363 15.25 3.37 2.02
N GLY A 364 15.63 4.15 3.02
CA GLY A 364 16.79 3.86 3.86
C GLY A 364 18.13 4.35 3.28
N ALA A 365 18.18 4.83 2.03
CA ALA A 365 19.39 5.42 1.48
C ALA A 365 19.65 6.81 2.09
N ALA A 366 20.94 7.17 2.21
CA ALA A 366 21.33 8.47 2.74
C ALA A 366 21.15 9.57 1.69
N VAL A 367 20.35 10.58 2.00
CA VAL A 367 20.14 11.77 1.17
C VAL A 367 21.38 12.65 1.19
N CYS A 368 21.75 13.22 0.06
CA CYS A 368 22.87 14.14 -0.07
C CYS A 368 22.74 15.34 0.89
N ARG A 369 23.82 15.69 1.60
CA ARG A 369 23.86 16.83 2.54
C ARG A 369 23.55 18.16 1.88
N ASN A 370 23.85 18.28 0.58
CA ASN A 370 23.65 19.49 -0.18
C ASN A 370 22.23 19.62 -0.75
N TRP A 371 21.37 18.63 -0.54
CA TRP A 371 19.99 18.70 -1.00
C TRP A 371 19.11 19.47 -0.02
N THR A 372 18.10 20.13 -0.54
CA THR A 372 17.11 20.92 0.21
C THR A 372 16.53 20.16 1.40
N ALA A 373 16.28 18.86 1.23
CA ALA A 373 15.76 17.98 2.28
C ALA A 373 16.70 17.81 3.48
N ARG A 374 17.99 18.10 3.32
CA ARG A 374 18.99 18.07 4.40
C ARG A 374 19.32 19.48 4.89
N THR A 375 19.53 20.42 3.97
CA THR A 375 19.92 21.79 4.32
C THR A 375 18.84 22.52 5.12
N VAL A 376 17.56 22.16 4.97
CA VAL A 376 16.44 22.74 5.73
C VAL A 376 16.58 22.52 7.25
N PHE A 377 17.22 21.46 7.71
CA PHE A 377 17.41 21.22 9.16
C PHE A 377 18.42 22.17 9.81
N SER A 378 19.35 22.72 9.05
CA SER A 378 20.36 23.67 9.55
C SER A 378 19.87 25.12 9.53
N GLN A 379 18.65 25.40 9.04
CA GLN A 379 18.14 26.74 8.98
C GLN A 379 17.58 27.19 10.33
N SER A 380 17.77 28.45 10.68
CA SER A 380 17.22 29.07 11.89
C SER A 380 15.72 29.30 11.78
N ASP A 381 15.25 29.69 10.58
CA ASP A 381 13.81 29.81 10.28
C ASP A 381 13.24 28.44 9.92
N ARG A 382 12.38 27.93 10.78
CA ARG A 382 11.68 26.66 10.59
C ARG A 382 10.15 26.83 10.35
N PHE A 383 9.70 28.05 10.31
CA PHE A 383 8.29 28.38 10.05
C PHE A 383 8.01 28.50 8.56
N ASN A 384 8.93 29.15 7.83
CA ASN A 384 8.84 29.32 6.40
C ASN A 384 9.45 28.13 5.65
N PRO A 385 8.99 27.84 4.42
CA PRO A 385 9.61 26.85 3.58
C PRO A 385 11.00 27.30 3.15
N TRP A 386 11.91 26.36 3.04
CA TRP A 386 13.24 26.58 2.51
C TRP A 386 13.27 26.31 1.00
N TYR A 387 13.74 27.26 0.23
CA TYR A 387 13.84 27.17 -1.22
C TYR A 387 15.31 27.11 -1.64
N GLN A 388 15.65 26.20 -2.55
CA GLN A 388 17.04 25.99 -2.96
C GLN A 388 17.12 25.42 -4.36
N TYR A 389 18.12 25.89 -5.12
CA TYR A 389 18.58 25.23 -6.33
C TYR A 389 19.69 24.21 -6.01
N THR A 390 19.63 23.06 -6.66
CA THR A 390 20.66 22.03 -6.56
C THR A 390 21.13 21.63 -7.94
N ASP A 391 22.42 21.91 -8.23
CA ASP A 391 23.08 21.47 -9.46
C ASP A 391 23.55 20.04 -9.30
N MET A 392 23.06 19.14 -10.12
CA MET A 392 23.44 17.72 -10.13
C MET A 392 24.59 17.49 -11.10
N SER A 393 25.55 16.66 -10.73
CA SER A 393 26.68 16.31 -11.63
C SER A 393 26.25 15.55 -12.88
N ALA A 394 25.16 14.83 -12.81
CA ALA A 394 24.57 14.09 -13.92
C ALA A 394 23.05 14.29 -13.92
N GLY A 395 22.52 15.32 -14.57
CA GLY A 395 21.07 15.45 -14.68
C GLY A 395 20.50 16.86 -14.59
N GLY A 396 21.33 17.90 -14.61
CA GLY A 396 20.84 19.29 -14.66
C GLY A 396 20.62 19.94 -13.30
N THR A 397 19.84 21.00 -13.27
CA THR A 397 19.53 21.77 -12.06
C THR A 397 18.09 21.52 -11.66
N TYR A 398 17.88 21.25 -10.39
CA TYR A 398 16.56 21.11 -9.77
C TYR A 398 16.35 22.22 -8.75
N TRP A 399 15.13 22.69 -8.64
CA TRP A 399 14.69 23.55 -7.57
C TRP A 399 13.75 22.79 -6.66
N CYS A 400 13.90 22.97 -5.36
CA CYS A 400 13.04 22.33 -4.37
C CYS A 400 12.59 23.33 -3.30
N THR A 401 11.38 23.08 -2.80
CA THR A 401 10.87 23.64 -1.55
C THR A 401 10.86 22.56 -0.49
N SER A 402 11.26 22.88 0.73
CA SER A 402 11.28 21.93 1.85
C SER A 402 10.79 22.57 3.12
N ARG A 403 10.08 21.79 3.96
CA ARG A 403 9.66 22.17 5.30
C ARG A 403 9.96 21.07 6.29
N VAL A 404 10.30 21.43 7.53
CA VAL A 404 10.50 20.49 8.63
C VAL A 404 9.18 20.24 9.33
N GLU A 405 8.83 18.98 9.51
CA GLU A 405 7.69 18.53 10.31
C GLU A 405 8.18 17.69 11.49
N LYS A 406 7.54 17.84 12.66
CA LYS A 406 7.86 17.08 13.87
C LYS A 406 6.93 15.89 13.99
N ALA A 407 7.49 14.72 14.31
CA ALA A 407 6.76 13.52 14.67
C ALA A 407 7.27 12.96 16.01
N LYS A 408 6.65 11.88 16.49
CA LYS A 408 7.08 11.23 17.75
C LYS A 408 8.51 10.67 17.66
N GLU A 409 8.88 10.19 16.48
CA GLU A 409 10.15 9.53 16.21
C GLU A 409 11.27 10.48 15.73
N GLY A 410 11.07 11.81 15.78
CA GLY A 410 12.06 12.79 15.34
C GLY A 410 11.51 13.83 14.37
N GLN A 411 12.40 14.54 13.71
CA GLN A 411 12.05 15.56 12.71
C GLN A 411 12.21 15.00 11.31
N TYR A 412 11.29 15.39 10.43
CA TYR A 412 11.29 14.99 9.03
C TYR A 412 11.23 16.23 8.14
N SER A 413 11.97 16.22 7.06
CA SER A 413 11.78 17.17 5.97
C SER A 413 10.80 16.60 4.94
N VAL A 414 9.89 17.43 4.49
CA VAL A 414 9.01 17.15 3.34
C VAL A 414 9.40 18.11 2.23
N SER A 415 9.77 17.57 1.09
CA SER A 415 10.30 18.33 -0.05
C SER A 415 9.52 18.04 -1.32
N VAL A 416 9.25 19.07 -2.08
CA VAL A 416 8.74 19.00 -3.47
C VAL A 416 9.73 19.71 -4.36
N GLY A 417 10.04 19.14 -5.51
CA GLY A 417 10.95 19.76 -6.46
C GLY A 417 10.56 19.55 -7.90
N VAL A 418 11.19 20.34 -8.76
CA VAL A 418 10.96 20.37 -10.21
C VAL A 418 12.27 20.64 -10.95
N PRO A 419 12.37 20.25 -12.22
CA PRO A 419 13.47 20.66 -13.10
C PRO A 419 13.50 22.18 -13.30
N PHE A 420 14.66 22.71 -13.60
CA PHE A 420 14.91 24.14 -13.79
C PHE A 420 13.90 24.83 -14.73
N ASP A 421 13.53 24.18 -15.82
CA ASP A 421 12.60 24.73 -16.81
C ASP A 421 11.18 24.97 -16.26
N SER A 422 10.80 24.27 -15.23
CA SER A 422 9.48 24.35 -14.58
C SER A 422 9.45 25.35 -13.41
N VAL A 423 10.60 25.79 -12.91
CA VAL A 423 10.71 26.65 -11.72
C VAL A 423 9.97 27.98 -11.87
N LYS A 424 9.86 28.50 -13.07
CA LYS A 424 9.18 29.79 -13.39
C LYS A 424 7.75 29.89 -12.85
N TRP A 425 7.12 28.78 -12.51
CA TRP A 425 5.74 28.73 -12.01
C TRP A 425 5.63 28.80 -10.50
N PHE A 426 6.77 28.67 -9.78
CA PHE A 426 6.77 28.49 -8.32
C PHE A 426 7.11 29.78 -7.58
N ARG A 427 6.51 29.92 -6.37
CA ARG A 427 6.96 30.87 -5.35
C ARG A 427 8.38 30.49 -4.90
N GLY A 428 9.20 31.47 -4.54
CA GLY A 428 10.59 31.21 -4.09
C GLY A 428 11.58 30.88 -5.21
N ARG A 429 11.18 31.01 -6.48
CA ARG A 429 12.08 30.80 -7.64
C ARG A 429 13.29 31.74 -7.65
N ASP A 430 13.18 32.92 -7.03
CA ASP A 430 14.24 33.92 -6.99
C ASP A 430 15.19 33.71 -5.79
N THR A 431 15.12 32.55 -5.12
CA THR A 431 16.01 32.24 -4.01
C THR A 431 17.50 32.33 -4.42
N PRO A 432 18.37 32.95 -3.62
CA PRO A 432 19.80 32.97 -3.86
C PRO A 432 20.49 31.67 -3.47
N HIS A 433 19.78 30.77 -2.75
CA HIS A 433 20.37 29.55 -2.25
C HIS A 433 20.59 28.53 -3.35
N ARG A 434 21.85 28.20 -3.61
CA ARG A 434 22.27 27.28 -4.65
C ARG A 434 23.41 26.41 -4.14
N THR A 435 23.29 25.11 -4.35
CA THR A 435 24.28 24.12 -3.95
C THR A 435 24.62 23.20 -5.10
N ARG A 436 25.71 22.44 -4.97
CA ARG A 436 26.11 21.42 -5.93
C ARG A 436 26.09 20.05 -5.28
N SER A 437 25.43 19.09 -5.92
CA SER A 437 25.40 17.70 -5.52
C SER A 437 26.22 16.84 -6.46
N PHE A 438 26.96 15.91 -5.89
CA PHE A 438 27.71 14.89 -6.64
C PHE A 438 27.01 13.52 -6.61
N CYS A 439 25.82 13.43 -6.02
CA CYS A 439 25.04 12.20 -6.00
C CYS A 439 24.60 11.81 -7.42
N PRO A 440 24.61 10.51 -7.74
CA PRO A 440 24.91 9.37 -6.86
C PRO A 440 26.40 8.95 -6.83
N ASP A 441 27.34 9.84 -7.13
CA ASP A 441 28.79 9.56 -7.13
C ASP A 441 29.26 9.10 -5.71
N GLU A 442 30.07 8.07 -5.64
CA GLU A 442 30.67 7.58 -4.40
C GLU A 442 31.56 8.63 -3.71
N ARG A 443 32.08 9.61 -4.44
CA ARG A 443 32.88 10.74 -3.91
C ARG A 443 32.05 11.84 -3.28
N CYS A 444 30.73 11.63 -3.14
CA CYS A 444 29.87 12.61 -2.52
C CYS A 444 30.10 12.74 -1.00
N CYS A 445 29.31 13.61 -0.35
CA CYS A 445 29.36 13.96 1.07
C CYS A 445 29.24 12.80 2.08
N ARG A 446 29.07 11.56 1.64
CA ARG A 446 29.02 10.36 2.52
C ARG A 446 30.38 10.01 3.14
N ARG A 447 31.47 10.39 2.49
CA ARG A 447 32.82 10.12 2.98
C ARG A 447 33.45 11.41 3.48
N ALA A 448 34.08 11.34 4.61
CA ALA A 448 34.99 12.40 5.07
C ALA A 448 36.12 12.56 4.03
N SER A 449 36.63 13.78 3.87
CA SER A 449 37.79 14.01 3.00
C SER A 449 38.98 13.16 3.46
N ASP A 450 39.87 12.81 2.53
CA ASP A 450 41.06 12.03 2.83
C ASP A 450 41.93 12.70 3.91
N ALA A 451 41.93 14.04 3.98
CA ALA A 451 42.63 14.79 5.00
C ALA A 451 42.01 14.57 6.40
N LEU A 452 40.71 14.71 6.52
CA LEU A 452 39.98 14.47 7.79
C LEU A 452 40.03 12.98 8.19
N THR A 453 39.93 12.07 7.22
CA THR A 453 40.05 10.64 7.48
C THR A 453 41.44 10.29 8.02
N ARG A 454 42.51 10.79 7.41
CA ARG A 454 43.89 10.57 7.93
C ARG A 454 44.08 11.14 9.34
N LYS A 455 43.47 12.30 9.62
CA LYS A 455 43.61 12.97 10.93
C LYS A 455 42.85 12.24 12.03
N TRP A 456 41.61 11.81 11.76
CA TRP A 456 40.67 11.42 12.81
C TRP A 456 40.30 9.92 12.85
N SER A 457 40.61 9.11 11.82
CA SER A 457 40.16 7.70 11.78
C SER A 457 40.69 6.84 12.93
N ALA A 458 41.89 7.14 13.42
CA ALA A 458 42.50 6.46 14.57
C ALA A 458 42.26 7.18 15.91
N ALA A 459 41.79 8.43 15.90
CA ALA A 459 41.65 9.29 17.07
C ALA A 459 40.20 9.55 17.49
N ALA A 460 39.22 9.30 16.61
CA ALA A 460 37.81 9.45 16.90
C ALA A 460 37.18 8.12 17.30
N TRP A 461 36.41 8.12 18.39
CA TRP A 461 35.65 6.95 18.84
C TRP A 461 34.20 7.34 19.09
N PRO A 462 33.37 7.44 18.04
CA PRO A 462 31.98 7.84 18.18
C PRO A 462 31.13 6.68 18.67
N GLU A 463 30.17 6.97 19.54
CA GLU A 463 29.10 6.08 19.95
C GLU A 463 27.82 6.41 19.15
N ALA A 464 27.21 5.40 18.55
CA ALA A 464 25.97 5.59 17.80
C ALA A 464 24.80 5.90 18.74
N ALA A 465 24.04 6.96 18.43
CA ALA A 465 22.82 7.28 19.17
C ALA A 465 21.71 6.25 18.93
N THR A 466 21.78 5.51 17.81
CA THR A 466 20.77 4.51 17.44
C THR A 466 20.98 3.24 18.28
N PRO A 467 19.91 2.71 18.94
CA PRO A 467 20.00 1.46 19.70
C PRO A 467 20.50 0.29 18.83
N THR A 468 21.35 -0.56 19.39
CA THR A 468 21.95 -1.71 18.68
C THR A 468 20.91 -2.65 18.09
N SER A 469 19.74 -2.79 18.75
CA SER A 469 18.61 -3.59 18.25
C SER A 469 18.00 -3.03 16.97
N LEU A 470 18.07 -1.71 16.76
CA LEU A 470 17.63 -1.06 15.52
C LEU A 470 18.69 -1.13 14.43
N LEU A 471 19.97 -1.17 14.78
CA LEU A 471 21.07 -1.31 13.82
C LEU A 471 20.99 -2.63 13.02
N ALA A 472 20.49 -3.70 13.64
CA ALA A 472 20.26 -4.98 12.96
C ALA A 472 19.16 -4.93 11.88
N ALA A 473 18.25 -3.96 11.96
CA ALA A 473 17.18 -3.75 11.02
C ALA A 473 17.49 -2.68 9.95
N LEU A 474 18.63 -1.97 10.07
CA LEU A 474 19.06 -0.97 9.11
C LEU A 474 19.69 -1.62 7.86
N PRO A 475 19.60 -0.97 6.69
CA PRO A 475 20.27 -1.45 5.48
C PRO A 475 21.78 -1.61 5.70
N THR A 476 22.33 -2.67 5.13
CA THR A 476 23.79 -2.89 5.11
C THR A 476 24.49 -1.67 4.49
N GLY A 477 25.43 -1.09 5.22
CA GLY A 477 26.24 0.07 4.77
C GLY A 477 26.29 1.25 5.73
N THR A 478 25.49 1.24 6.79
CA THR A 478 25.49 2.29 7.83
C THR A 478 26.19 1.87 9.12
N PHE A 479 26.91 0.76 9.11
CA PHE A 479 27.72 0.40 10.28
C PHE A 479 28.94 1.35 10.43
N PRO A 480 29.23 1.85 11.63
CA PRO A 480 28.61 1.58 12.94
C PRO A 480 27.40 2.47 13.28
N GLY A 481 26.72 3.07 12.32
CA GLY A 481 25.53 3.91 12.56
C GLY A 481 25.87 5.37 12.85
N VAL A 482 27.10 5.78 12.58
CA VAL A 482 27.55 7.17 12.70
C VAL A 482 28.11 7.66 11.36
N ASP A 483 27.91 8.94 11.11
CA ASP A 483 28.44 9.59 9.92
C ASP A 483 29.83 10.15 10.21
N ALA A 484 30.86 9.48 9.70
CA ALA A 484 32.25 9.86 9.91
C ALA A 484 32.56 11.32 9.47
N HIS A 485 31.89 11.80 8.41
CA HIS A 485 32.08 13.19 7.98
C HIS A 485 31.57 14.19 9.03
N GLU A 486 30.40 13.93 9.64
CA GLU A 486 29.85 14.78 10.72
C GLU A 486 30.72 14.73 11.97
N VAL A 487 31.14 13.52 12.36
CA VAL A 487 32.02 13.35 13.53
C VAL A 487 33.33 14.09 13.34
N TYR A 488 33.98 13.90 12.19
CA TYR A 488 35.27 14.53 11.94
C TYR A 488 35.15 16.05 11.77
N GLY A 489 34.09 16.54 11.12
CA GLY A 489 33.77 17.95 11.02
C GLY A 489 33.52 18.61 12.40
N PHE A 490 32.80 17.90 13.29
CA PHE A 490 32.59 18.32 14.66
C PHE A 490 33.95 18.46 15.41
N LEU A 491 34.81 17.45 15.37
CA LEU A 491 36.10 17.48 16.02
C LEU A 491 36.99 18.61 15.48
N GLU A 492 36.98 18.84 14.19
CA GLU A 492 37.76 19.91 13.55
C GLU A 492 37.31 21.30 14.04
N SER A 493 35.99 21.51 14.19
CA SER A 493 35.46 22.79 14.69
C SER A 493 35.88 23.11 16.13
N TYR A 494 36.08 22.07 16.97
CA TYR A 494 36.52 22.23 18.35
C TYR A 494 38.03 22.40 18.47
N GLU A 495 38.83 21.86 17.56
CA GLU A 495 40.27 22.09 17.52
C GLU A 495 40.57 23.54 17.09
N GLY A 496 39.86 24.08 16.09
CA GLY A 496 40.00 25.46 15.63
C GLY A 496 39.66 26.53 16.68
N ASN A 497 38.89 26.19 17.72
CA ASN A 497 38.52 27.10 18.82
C ASN A 497 39.49 27.12 20.01
N ARG A 498 40.61 26.38 19.95
CA ARG A 498 41.64 26.33 20.99
C ARG A 498 42.84 27.23 20.69
N GLY A 499 42.73 28.12 19.68
CA GLY A 499 43.76 29.12 19.33
C GLY A 499 43.49 30.49 19.91
#